data_6d9635abf58d7cb5e1ab7f6876677787
#
_entry.id   6d9635abf58d7cb5e1ab7f6876677787
#
_cell.length_a   1.000
_cell.length_b   1.000
_cell.length_c   1.000
_cell.angle_alpha   90.00
_cell.angle_beta   90.00
_cell.angle_gamma   90.00
#
_symmetry.space_group_name_H-M   'P 1'
#
loop_
_entity.id
_entity.type
_entity.pdbx_description
1 polymer ?
#
loop_
_entity_poly.entity_id
_entity_poly.type
_entity_poly.pdbx_seq_one_letter_code
_entity_poly.pdbx_strand_id
1 'polypeptide(L)'
;MRIAVCPGSFDPVTLGHLDIIDRASKLFDKVIVLVSFNANKSRAAFTPTERMEMIIEVTKHLDNVVVDCYNGLLADYLQKTGANAIVKGLRAVSEL
;
A
#
# COMPACT_ATOMS: atom_id res chain seq x y z
N MET A 1 11.23 13.59 -6.44
CA MET A 1 11.02 12.28 -5.85
C MET A 1 9.78 11.63 -6.44
N ARG A 2 9.91 10.43 -6.95
CA ARG A 2 8.76 9.70 -7.48
C ARG A 2 8.19 8.79 -6.39
N ILE A 3 6.93 8.96 -6.09
CA ILE A 3 6.22 8.23 -5.03
C ILE A 3 5.10 7.42 -5.65
N ALA A 4 5.08 6.11 -5.35
CA ALA A 4 3.98 5.23 -5.73
C ALA A 4 3.18 4.83 -4.50
N VAL A 5 1.87 4.70 -4.68
CA VAL A 5 0.98 4.17 -3.65
C VAL A 5 0.45 2.83 -4.11
N CYS A 6 0.56 1.82 -3.25
CA CYS A 6 0.01 0.49 -3.48
C CYS A 6 -1.19 0.31 -2.53
N PRO A 7 -2.41 0.62 -2.98
CA PRO A 7 -3.58 0.50 -2.10
C PRO A 7 -4.13 -0.92 -2.12
N GLY A 8 -4.75 -1.31 -1.03
CA GLY A 8 -5.41 -2.59 -0.94
C GLY A 8 -5.92 -2.86 0.46
N SER A 9 -6.68 -3.92 0.62
CA SER A 9 -7.15 -4.33 1.94
C SER A 9 -6.07 -5.07 2.72
N PHE A 10 -5.23 -5.86 2.02
CA PHE A 10 -4.15 -6.64 2.63
C PHE A 10 -4.61 -7.43 3.87
N ASP A 11 -5.61 -8.25 3.70
CA ASP A 11 -6.27 -8.94 4.81
C ASP A 11 -6.23 -10.47 4.65
N PRO A 12 -5.05 -11.10 4.76
CA PRO A 12 -3.73 -10.51 4.98
C PRO A 12 -2.97 -10.20 3.69
N VAL A 13 -1.77 -9.64 3.82
CA VAL A 13 -0.82 -9.49 2.72
C VAL A 13 -0.41 -10.89 2.21
N THR A 14 -0.28 -11.03 0.89
CA THR A 14 0.07 -12.29 0.25
C THR A 14 1.43 -12.18 -0.45
N LEU A 15 1.95 -13.32 -0.91
CA LEU A 15 3.19 -13.34 -1.71
C LEU A 15 3.04 -12.54 -3.00
N GLY A 16 1.83 -12.56 -3.59
CA GLY A 16 1.55 -11.75 -4.78
C GLY A 16 1.66 -10.26 -4.50
N HIS A 17 1.13 -9.81 -3.37
CA HIS A 17 1.27 -8.42 -2.94
C HIS A 17 2.73 -8.07 -2.71
N LEU A 18 3.47 -8.95 -2.06
CA LEU A 18 4.87 -8.71 -1.75
C LEU A 18 5.72 -8.58 -3.02
N ASP A 19 5.44 -9.40 -4.03
CA ASP A 19 6.12 -9.33 -5.32
C ASP A 19 5.89 -7.97 -6.00
N ILE A 20 4.66 -7.49 -5.99
CA ILE A 20 4.32 -6.18 -6.55
C ILE A 20 5.04 -5.06 -5.81
N ILE A 21 5.03 -5.10 -4.50
CA ILE A 21 5.67 -4.09 -3.65
C ILE A 21 7.18 -4.07 -3.92
N ASP A 22 7.79 -5.24 -4.00
CA ASP A 22 9.22 -5.36 -4.29
C ASP A 22 9.57 -4.75 -5.64
N ARG A 23 8.79 -5.06 -6.67
CA ARG A 23 9.01 -4.51 -8.02
C ARG A 23 8.82 -2.99 -8.03
N ALA A 24 7.79 -2.49 -7.37
CA ALA A 24 7.54 -1.05 -7.28
C ALA A 24 8.69 -0.35 -6.56
N SER A 25 9.25 -0.97 -5.53
CA SER A 25 10.34 -0.37 -4.77
C SER A 25 11.58 -0.09 -5.61
N LYS A 26 11.74 -0.83 -6.71
CA LYS A 26 12.87 -0.67 -7.63
C LYS A 26 12.61 0.40 -8.69
N LEU A 27 11.35 0.76 -8.91
CA LEU A 27 10.95 1.73 -9.94
C LEU A 27 10.71 3.13 -9.40
N PHE A 28 10.43 3.25 -8.12
CA PHE A 28 10.08 4.53 -7.49
C PHE A 28 11.02 4.84 -6.34
N ASP A 29 11.16 6.12 -6.04
CA ASP A 29 12.00 6.56 -4.91
C ASP A 29 11.38 6.15 -3.58
N LYS A 30 10.05 6.14 -3.52
CA LYS A 30 9.31 5.78 -2.31
C LYS A 30 8.05 5.02 -2.70
N VAL A 31 7.75 3.98 -1.96
CA VAL A 31 6.52 3.21 -2.12
C VAL A 31 5.74 3.25 -0.81
N ILE A 32 4.49 3.66 -0.89
CA ILE A 32 3.58 3.68 0.26
C ILE A 32 2.60 2.53 0.07
N VAL A 33 2.67 1.53 0.94
CA VAL A 33 1.67 0.46 0.97
C VAL A 33 0.53 0.96 1.83
N LEU A 34 -0.63 1.17 1.21
CA LEU A 34 -1.77 1.80 1.88
C LEU A 34 -2.84 0.77 2.20
N VAL A 35 -3.03 0.51 3.47
CA VAL A 35 -4.11 -0.34 3.93
C VAL A 35 -5.40 0.48 3.94
N SER A 36 -6.30 0.14 3.02
CA SER A 36 -7.62 0.78 2.94
C SER A 36 -8.59 -0.03 3.79
N PHE A 37 -9.35 0.65 4.62
CA PHE A 37 -10.32 -0.02 5.46
C PHE A 37 -11.58 0.84 5.57
N ASN A 38 -12.68 0.18 5.95
CA ASN A 38 -13.94 0.86 6.21
C ASN A 38 -14.32 0.56 7.65
N ALA A 39 -14.32 1.59 8.49
CA ALA A 39 -14.61 1.47 9.91
C ALA A 39 -16.01 0.90 10.20
N ASN A 40 -16.93 1.01 9.22
CA ASN A 40 -18.30 0.52 9.36
C ASN A 40 -18.47 -0.93 8.95
N LYS A 41 -17.42 -1.58 8.43
CA LYS A 41 -17.47 -2.99 8.03
C LYS A 41 -16.59 -3.82 8.95
N SER A 42 -17.20 -4.77 9.64
CA SER A 42 -16.51 -5.61 10.62
C SER A 42 -16.18 -7.01 10.08
N ARG A 43 -16.04 -7.18 8.76
CA ARG A 43 -15.81 -8.50 8.16
C ARG A 43 -14.35 -8.82 7.86
N ALA A 44 -13.46 -7.94 8.23
CA ALA A 44 -12.04 -8.18 8.01
C ALA A 44 -11.54 -9.28 8.95
N ALA A 45 -10.64 -10.12 8.46
CA ALA A 45 -10.01 -11.16 9.29
C ALA A 45 -9.07 -10.53 10.32
N PHE A 46 -8.44 -9.42 9.94
CA PHE A 46 -7.47 -8.72 10.79
C PHE A 46 -7.81 -7.25 10.90
N THR A 47 -7.45 -6.62 12.00
CA THR A 47 -7.61 -5.18 12.18
C THR A 47 -6.65 -4.43 11.24
N PRO A 48 -6.90 -3.14 10.95
CA PRO A 48 -5.96 -2.35 10.16
C PRO A 48 -4.55 -2.34 10.75
N THR A 49 -4.43 -2.23 12.07
CA THR A 49 -3.13 -2.25 12.75
C THR A 49 -2.41 -3.58 12.55
N GLU A 50 -3.13 -4.69 12.70
CA GLU A 50 -2.56 -6.02 12.48
C GLU A 50 -2.09 -6.19 11.03
N ARG A 51 -2.89 -5.71 10.09
CA ARG A 51 -2.53 -5.78 8.67
C ARG A 51 -1.28 -4.96 8.37
N MET A 52 -1.19 -3.76 8.93
CA MET A 52 0.01 -2.92 8.79
C MET A 52 1.25 -3.60 9.35
N GLU A 53 1.14 -4.17 10.54
CA GLU A 53 2.26 -4.84 11.20
C GLU A 53 2.79 -6.00 10.38
N MET A 54 1.90 -6.79 9.76
CA MET A 54 2.31 -7.89 8.89
C MET A 54 3.05 -7.39 7.66
N ILE A 55 2.57 -6.30 7.06
CA ILE A 55 3.23 -5.71 5.88
C ILE A 55 4.59 -5.16 6.26
N ILE A 56 4.69 -4.45 7.38
CA ILE A 56 5.96 -3.91 7.87
C ILE A 56 6.98 -5.02 8.02
N GLU A 57 6.58 -6.13 8.62
CA GLU A 57 7.48 -7.25 8.87
C GLU A 57 8.02 -7.85 7.57
N VAL A 58 7.16 -8.05 6.56
CA VAL A 58 7.58 -8.70 5.32
C VAL A 58 8.25 -7.73 4.33
N THR A 59 8.21 -6.43 4.58
CA THR A 59 8.85 -5.42 3.73
C THR A 59 10.04 -4.73 4.39
N LYS A 60 10.43 -5.14 5.57
CA LYS A 60 11.50 -4.46 6.33
C LYS A 60 12.85 -4.47 5.63
N HIS A 61 13.06 -5.38 4.69
CA HIS A 61 14.28 -5.43 3.87
C HIS A 61 14.27 -4.42 2.70
N LEU A 62 13.18 -3.70 2.50
CA LEU A 62 13.02 -2.70 1.45
C LEU A 62 13.08 -1.31 2.09
N ASP A 63 14.18 -0.60 1.90
CA ASP A 63 14.46 0.66 2.60
C ASP A 63 13.50 1.79 2.25
N ASN A 64 12.92 1.76 1.05
CA ASN A 64 12.08 2.84 0.54
C ASN A 64 10.57 2.52 0.60
N VAL A 65 10.20 1.47 1.33
CA VAL A 65 8.79 1.09 1.49
C VAL A 65 8.32 1.54 2.87
N VAL A 66 7.21 2.26 2.90
CA VAL A 66 6.53 2.65 4.13
C VAL A 66 5.10 2.13 4.10
N VAL A 67 4.50 1.96 5.25
CA VAL A 67 3.15 1.41 5.38
C VAL A 67 2.28 2.41 6.09
N ASP A 68 1.07 2.63 5.58
CA ASP A 68 0.12 3.55 6.16
C ASP A 68 -1.29 2.95 6.05
N CYS A 69 -2.23 3.52 6.75
CA CYS A 69 -3.63 3.15 6.62
C CYS A 69 -4.49 4.40 6.47
N TYR A 70 -5.62 4.26 5.80
CA TYR A 70 -6.49 5.39 5.54
C TYR A 70 -7.95 4.94 5.45
N ASN A 71 -8.79 5.62 6.20
CA ASN A 71 -10.24 5.41 6.19
C ASN A 71 -10.89 6.60 5.49
N GLY A 72 -10.89 6.57 4.16
CA GLY A 72 -11.43 7.68 3.37
C GLY A 72 -11.24 7.44 1.89
N LEU A 73 -11.41 8.48 1.10
CA LEU A 73 -11.25 8.40 -0.33
C LEU A 73 -9.77 8.34 -0.71
N LEU A 74 -9.43 7.39 -1.57
CA LEU A 74 -8.07 7.25 -2.06
C LEU A 74 -7.57 8.54 -2.72
N ALA A 75 -8.45 9.22 -3.47
CA ALA A 75 -8.08 10.48 -4.14
C ALA A 75 -7.58 11.53 -3.15
N ASP A 76 -8.20 11.64 -1.98
CA ASP A 76 -7.77 12.58 -0.95
C ASP A 76 -6.39 12.22 -0.42
N TYR A 77 -6.16 10.95 -0.20
CA TYR A 77 -4.86 10.46 0.26
C TYR A 77 -3.76 10.77 -0.76
N LEU A 78 -4.04 10.53 -2.04
CA LEU A 78 -3.07 10.80 -3.11
C LEU A 78 -2.71 12.27 -3.18
N GLN A 79 -3.67 13.17 -3.00
CA GLN A 79 -3.40 14.61 -2.97
C GLN A 79 -2.53 14.99 -1.78
N LYS A 80 -2.82 14.44 -0.61
CA LYS A 80 -2.06 14.74 0.61
C LYS A 80 -0.60 14.33 0.50
N THR A 81 -0.35 13.20 -0.13
CA THR A 81 1.00 12.63 -0.19
C THR A 81 1.79 13.10 -1.40
N GLY A 82 1.13 13.68 -2.39
CA GLY A 82 1.80 14.08 -3.63
C GLY A 82 2.26 12.88 -4.45
N ALA A 83 1.52 11.78 -4.39
CA ALA A 83 1.89 10.55 -5.11
C ALA A 83 1.89 10.77 -6.62
N ASN A 84 2.84 10.12 -7.30
CA ASN A 84 3.01 10.20 -8.75
C ASN A 84 2.32 9.06 -9.48
N ALA A 85 2.07 7.95 -8.81
CA ALA A 85 1.51 6.76 -9.43
C ALA A 85 0.75 5.91 -8.44
N ILE A 86 -0.18 5.11 -8.95
CA ILE A 86 -0.87 4.08 -8.19
C ILE A 86 -0.49 2.74 -8.80
N VAL A 87 -0.09 1.80 -7.97
CA VAL A 87 0.16 0.42 -8.40
C VAL A 87 -1.09 -0.41 -8.11
N LYS A 88 -1.79 -0.83 -9.16
CA LYS A 88 -3.07 -1.53 -9.06
C LYS A 88 -2.91 -3.00 -9.41
N GLY A 89 -2.65 -3.82 -8.43
CA GLY A 89 -2.55 -5.25 -8.65
C GLY A 89 -1.30 -5.65 -9.44
N LEU A 90 -1.33 -6.84 -10.02
CA LEU A 90 -0.13 -7.52 -10.52
C LEU A 90 0.49 -6.90 -11.77
N ARG A 91 -0.26 -6.13 -12.55
CA ARG A 91 0.20 -5.72 -13.87
C ARG A 91 -0.09 -4.27 -14.24
N ALA A 92 -0.67 -3.51 -13.35
CA ALA A 92 -1.12 -2.17 -13.69
C ALA A 92 -0.47 -1.12 -12.81
N VAL A 93 0.18 -0.16 -13.44
CA VAL A 93 0.67 1.05 -12.80
C VAL A 93 -0.02 2.21 -13.52
N SER A 94 -0.70 3.06 -12.76
CA SER A 94 -1.35 4.25 -13.31
C SER A 94 -0.58 5.48 -12.88
N GLU A 95 -0.05 6.20 -13.85
CA GLU A 95 0.57 7.50 -13.60
C GLU A 95 -0.52 8.54 -13.31
N LEU A 96 -0.25 9.43 -12.41
CA LEU A 96 -1.19 10.46 -11.98
C LEU A 96 -0.88 11.80 -12.61
#